data_3400ddd790cf35eb2ffa25799c3a4e2f
#
_entry.id   3400ddd790cf35eb2ffa25799c3a4e2f
#
_cell.length_a   1.000
_cell.length_b   1.000
_cell.length_c   1.000
_cell.angle_alpha   90.00
_cell.angle_beta   90.00
_cell.angle_gamma   90.00
#
_symmetry.space_group_name_H-M   'P 1'
#
loop_
_entity.id
_entity.type
_entity.pdbx_description
1 polymer ?
#
loop_
_entity_poly.entity_id
_entity_poly.type
_entity_poly.pdbx_seq_one_letter_code
_entity_poly.pdbx_strand_id
1 'polypeptide(L)'
;MLKKFPHQLSGGECQRAAIARAISIKPRLLICDEITSALDVQTQAEIIQLLLKLQAETKMSLLFISHDITIVQEICQRILIMQSGTIIESGPALDIITRPQQHYTRELVTAAFNLTKI
;
A
#
# COMPACT_ATOMS: atom_id res chain seq x y z
N MET A 1 -9.35 20.23 -11.99
CA MET A 1 -8.77 18.87 -12.13
C MET A 1 -9.55 17.99 -13.09
N LEU A 2 -10.86 18.04 -13.05
CA LEU A 2 -11.70 17.21 -13.92
C LEU A 2 -11.58 17.55 -15.41
N LYS A 3 -11.04 18.71 -15.75
CA LYS A 3 -10.85 19.16 -17.13
C LYS A 3 -9.54 18.72 -17.75
N LYS A 4 -8.64 18.13 -16.97
CA LYS A 4 -7.36 17.61 -17.48
C LYS A 4 -7.56 16.23 -18.08
N PHE A 5 -6.92 15.99 -19.21
CA PHE A 5 -6.87 14.66 -19.79
C PHE A 5 -5.84 13.80 -19.03
N PRO A 6 -5.99 12.47 -19.00
CA PRO A 6 -5.08 11.60 -18.24
C PRO A 6 -3.60 11.83 -18.54
N HIS A 7 -3.23 12.09 -19.77
CA HIS A 7 -1.84 12.30 -20.16
C HIS A 7 -1.27 13.63 -19.66
N GLN A 8 -2.11 14.54 -19.16
CA GLN A 8 -1.69 15.84 -18.63
C GLN A 8 -1.50 15.80 -17.11
N LEU A 9 -1.85 14.69 -16.47
CA LEU A 9 -1.76 14.56 -15.03
C LEU A 9 -0.42 13.93 -14.63
N SER A 10 0.14 14.36 -13.50
CA SER A 10 1.26 13.67 -12.89
C SER A 10 0.80 12.30 -12.40
N GLY A 11 1.74 11.39 -12.10
CA GLY A 11 1.42 10.08 -11.53
C GLY A 11 0.59 10.20 -10.25
N GLY A 12 0.98 11.13 -9.36
CA GLY A 12 0.25 11.38 -8.11
C GLY A 12 -1.15 11.93 -8.34
N GLU A 13 -1.29 12.85 -9.31
CA GLU A 13 -2.61 13.40 -9.65
C GLU A 13 -3.53 12.32 -10.22
N CYS A 14 -3.00 11.42 -11.07
CA CYS A 14 -3.77 10.30 -11.59
C CYS A 14 -4.25 9.38 -10.48
N GLN A 15 -3.38 9.07 -9.52
CA GLN A 15 -3.75 8.22 -8.40
C GLN A 15 -4.78 8.89 -7.50
N ARG A 16 -4.62 10.18 -7.20
CA ARG A 16 -5.62 10.92 -6.42
C ARG A 16 -6.97 10.92 -7.10
N ALA A 17 -7.01 11.14 -8.42
CA ALA A 17 -8.25 11.13 -9.19
C ALA A 17 -8.91 9.75 -9.16
N ALA A 18 -8.12 8.68 -9.29
CA ALA A 18 -8.64 7.31 -9.23
C ALA A 18 -9.22 7.00 -7.85
N ILE A 19 -8.53 7.41 -6.79
CA ILE A 19 -9.00 7.22 -5.41
C ILE A 19 -10.29 7.98 -5.18
N ALA A 20 -10.36 9.24 -5.60
CA ALA A 20 -11.55 10.07 -5.45
C ALA A 20 -12.75 9.44 -6.16
N ARG A 21 -12.54 8.91 -7.36
CA ARG A 21 -13.59 8.24 -8.13
C ARG A 21 -14.08 6.98 -7.40
N ALA A 22 -13.16 6.17 -6.91
CA ALA A 22 -13.51 4.93 -6.21
C ALA A 22 -14.30 5.22 -4.93
N ILE A 23 -13.94 6.28 -4.21
CA ILE A 23 -14.57 6.64 -2.94
C ILE A 23 -15.94 7.28 -3.15
N SER A 24 -16.18 7.89 -4.31
CA SER A 24 -17.45 8.57 -4.58
C SER A 24 -18.66 7.64 -4.45
N ILE A 25 -18.47 6.33 -4.65
CA ILE A 25 -19.54 5.34 -4.50
C ILE A 25 -19.68 4.81 -3.07
N LYS A 26 -18.90 5.34 -2.12
CA LYS A 26 -18.88 4.95 -0.71
C LYS A 26 -18.70 3.44 -0.50
N PRO A 27 -17.58 2.86 -0.97
CA PRO A 27 -17.35 1.43 -0.86
C PRO A 27 -17.09 1.01 0.57
N ARG A 28 -17.38 -0.26 0.89
CA ARG A 28 -16.98 -0.86 2.15
C ARG A 28 -15.56 -1.39 2.11
N LEU A 29 -15.07 -1.67 0.91
CA LEU A 29 -13.72 -2.18 0.68
C LEU A 29 -13.11 -1.44 -0.50
N LEU A 30 -11.92 -0.89 -0.29
CA LEU A 30 -11.13 -0.29 -1.36
C LEU A 30 -9.91 -1.17 -1.62
N ILE A 31 -9.75 -1.62 -2.85
CA ILE A 31 -8.60 -2.42 -3.26
C ILE A 31 -7.60 -1.51 -3.96
N CYS A 32 -6.38 -1.45 -3.44
CA CYS A 32 -5.28 -0.67 -3.99
C CYS A 32 -4.21 -1.64 -4.48
N ASP A 33 -4.12 -1.81 -5.80
CA ASP A 33 -3.21 -2.77 -6.41
C ASP A 33 -2.02 -2.05 -7.03
N GLU A 34 -0.87 -2.10 -6.34
CA GLU A 34 0.40 -1.51 -6.80
C GLU A 34 0.30 -0.01 -7.12
N ILE A 35 -0.52 0.73 -6.38
CA ILE A 35 -0.82 2.12 -6.74
C ILE A 35 0.34 3.10 -6.47
N THR A 36 1.36 2.69 -5.71
CA THR A 36 2.50 3.55 -5.39
C THR A 36 3.79 3.14 -6.10
N SER A 37 3.78 2.07 -6.88
CA SER A 37 5.00 1.46 -7.42
C SER A 37 5.77 2.35 -8.40
N ALA A 38 5.08 3.23 -9.12
CA ALA A 38 5.70 4.10 -10.12
C ALA A 38 5.87 5.55 -9.64
N LEU A 39 5.62 5.82 -8.36
CA LEU A 39 5.66 7.17 -7.81
C LEU A 39 6.98 7.43 -7.08
N ASP A 40 7.41 8.69 -7.05
CA ASP A 40 8.56 9.07 -6.24
C ASP A 40 8.20 9.00 -4.73
N VAL A 41 9.22 9.08 -3.89
CA VAL A 41 9.06 8.89 -2.44
C VAL A 41 8.10 9.90 -1.81
N GLN A 42 8.20 11.16 -2.22
CA GLN A 42 7.34 12.20 -1.68
C GLN A 42 5.88 12.00 -2.09
N THR A 43 5.65 11.67 -3.35
CA THR A 43 4.31 11.43 -3.86
C THR A 43 3.70 10.17 -3.23
N GLN A 44 4.51 9.12 -3.03
CA GLN A 44 4.07 7.92 -2.30
C GLN A 44 3.56 8.31 -0.91
N ALA A 45 4.33 9.11 -0.18
CA ALA A 45 3.95 9.53 1.18
C ALA A 45 2.62 10.29 1.17
N GLU A 46 2.41 11.16 0.20
CA GLU A 46 1.16 11.91 0.06
C GLU A 46 -0.04 10.99 -0.19
N ILE A 47 0.12 9.99 -1.05
CA ILE A 47 -0.94 9.02 -1.35
C ILE A 47 -1.26 8.17 -0.11
N ILE A 48 -0.23 7.74 0.61
CA ILE A 48 -0.41 6.95 1.84
C ILE A 48 -1.18 7.77 2.88
N GLN A 49 -0.81 9.03 3.08
CA GLN A 49 -1.51 9.90 4.02
C GLN A 49 -2.97 10.12 3.63
N LEU A 50 -3.23 10.28 2.33
CA LEU A 50 -4.59 10.40 1.83
C LEU A 50 -5.41 9.15 2.14
N LEU A 51 -4.87 7.96 1.88
CA LEU A 51 -5.56 6.70 2.15
C LEU A 51 -5.86 6.52 3.62
N LEU A 52 -4.90 6.82 4.50
CA LEU A 52 -5.09 6.71 5.94
C LEU A 52 -6.17 7.67 6.44
N LYS A 53 -6.17 8.89 5.93
CA LYS A 53 -7.18 9.88 6.28
C LYS A 53 -8.58 9.42 5.85
N LEU A 54 -8.70 8.95 4.61
CA LEU A 54 -9.97 8.48 4.09
C LEU A 54 -10.49 7.26 4.84
N GLN A 55 -9.60 6.34 5.21
CA GLN A 55 -9.98 5.17 5.99
C GLN A 55 -10.52 5.59 7.37
N ALA A 56 -9.85 6.53 8.02
CA ALA A 56 -10.29 7.02 9.33
C ALA A 56 -11.65 7.70 9.25
N GLU A 57 -11.90 8.48 8.18
CA GLU A 57 -13.15 9.22 8.04
C GLU A 57 -14.32 8.33 7.60
N THR A 58 -14.08 7.37 6.71
CA THR A 58 -15.14 6.57 6.10
C THR A 58 -15.34 5.21 6.74
N LYS A 59 -14.38 4.76 7.55
CA LYS A 59 -14.39 3.43 8.18
C LYS A 59 -14.39 2.27 7.17
N MET A 60 -14.05 2.54 5.91
CA MET A 60 -13.94 1.49 4.91
C MET A 60 -12.76 0.57 5.20
N SER A 61 -12.83 -0.66 4.73
CA SER A 61 -11.71 -1.59 4.77
C SER A 61 -10.80 -1.33 3.57
N LEU A 62 -9.51 -1.53 3.78
CA LEU A 62 -8.50 -1.27 2.76
C LEU A 62 -7.69 -2.55 2.52
N LEU A 63 -7.66 -3.00 1.28
CA LEU A 63 -6.77 -4.09 0.86
C LEU A 63 -5.68 -3.47 0.00
N PHE A 64 -4.48 -3.35 0.57
CA PHE A 64 -3.35 -2.70 -0.08
C PHE A 64 -2.36 -3.75 -0.57
N ILE A 65 -2.16 -3.82 -1.88
CA ILE A 65 -1.28 -4.80 -2.52
C ILE A 65 -0.02 -4.10 -3.00
N SER A 66 1.13 -4.56 -2.54
CA SER A 66 2.42 -4.01 -2.91
C SER A 66 3.51 -5.05 -2.66
N HIS A 67 4.61 -4.94 -3.40
CA HIS A 67 5.80 -5.73 -3.11
C HIS A 67 6.81 -4.95 -2.24
N ASP A 68 6.44 -3.75 -1.79
CA ASP A 68 7.27 -2.96 -0.89
C ASP A 68 6.74 -3.08 0.54
N ILE A 69 7.38 -3.94 1.32
CA ILE A 69 6.93 -4.24 2.68
C ILE A 69 7.06 -3.04 3.62
N THR A 70 7.95 -2.09 3.32
CA THR A 70 8.08 -0.89 4.14
C THR A 70 6.84 -0.01 4.05
N ILE A 71 6.23 0.06 2.87
CA ILE A 71 4.98 0.80 2.67
C ILE A 71 3.82 0.05 3.31
N VAL A 72 3.75 -1.26 3.09
CA VAL A 72 2.66 -2.08 3.61
C VAL A 72 2.57 -1.97 5.12
N GLN A 73 3.70 -2.00 5.82
CA GLN A 73 3.68 -1.92 7.29
C GLN A 73 3.21 -0.55 7.81
N GLU A 74 3.36 0.52 7.04
CA GLU A 74 2.87 1.84 7.44
C GLU A 74 1.36 1.94 7.38
N ILE A 75 0.74 1.23 6.44
CA ILE A 75 -0.70 1.34 6.18
C ILE A 75 -1.50 0.27 6.90
N CYS A 76 -0.98 -0.95 6.99
CA CYS A 76 -1.77 -2.13 7.31
C CYS A 76 -1.57 -2.60 8.74
N GLN A 77 -2.67 -3.02 9.38
CA GLN A 77 -2.62 -3.67 10.69
C GLN A 77 -2.25 -5.14 10.55
N ARG A 78 -2.63 -5.77 9.44
CA ARG A 78 -2.34 -7.18 9.16
C ARG A 78 -1.67 -7.29 7.80
N ILE A 79 -0.76 -8.25 7.70
CA ILE A 79 -0.03 -8.52 6.46
C ILE A 79 -0.23 -9.98 6.05
N LEU A 80 -0.46 -10.18 4.76
CA LEU A 80 -0.48 -11.48 4.12
C LEU A 80 0.70 -11.54 3.18
N ILE A 81 1.55 -12.55 3.31
CA ILE A 81 2.69 -12.74 2.40
C ILE A 81 2.32 -13.79 1.36
N MET A 82 2.45 -13.43 0.09
CA MET A 82 2.18 -14.35 -1.02
C MET A 82 3.46 -14.73 -1.73
N GLN A 83 3.54 -15.98 -2.14
CA GLN A 83 4.62 -16.49 -2.97
C GLN A 83 4.03 -17.50 -3.94
N SER A 84 4.28 -17.30 -5.24
CA SER A 84 3.82 -18.21 -6.30
C SER A 84 2.31 -18.50 -6.23
N GLY A 85 1.52 -17.45 -5.99
CA GLY A 85 0.07 -17.55 -5.95
C GLY A 85 -0.52 -18.13 -4.67
N THR A 86 0.31 -18.38 -3.65
CA THR A 86 -0.13 -18.97 -2.39
C THR A 86 0.20 -18.03 -1.24
N ILE A 87 -0.72 -17.91 -0.29
CA ILE A 87 -0.45 -17.20 0.96
C ILE A 87 0.35 -18.12 1.86
N ILE A 88 1.59 -17.73 2.16
CA ILE A 88 2.51 -18.56 2.94
C ILE A 88 2.61 -18.14 4.40
N GLU A 89 2.25 -16.90 4.70
CA GLU A 89 2.30 -16.39 6.07
C GLU A 89 1.32 -15.24 6.22
N SER A 90 0.69 -15.12 7.39
CA SER A 90 -0.21 -14.01 7.68
C SER A 90 -0.22 -13.72 9.16
N GLY A 91 -0.48 -12.47 9.51
CA GLY A 91 -0.57 -12.08 10.91
C GLY A 91 -0.55 -10.58 11.09
N PRO A 92 -0.51 -10.13 12.35
CA PRO A 92 -0.33 -8.71 12.65
C PRO A 92 0.97 -8.20 12.02
N ALA A 93 0.95 -6.97 11.53
CA ALA A 93 2.10 -6.38 10.85
C ALA A 93 3.37 -6.45 11.69
N LEU A 94 3.26 -6.12 12.98
CA LEU A 94 4.39 -6.16 13.88
C LEU A 94 5.04 -7.55 13.95
N ASP A 95 4.22 -8.60 14.01
CA ASP A 95 4.72 -9.96 14.09
C ASP A 95 5.43 -10.39 12.80
N ILE A 96 4.87 -10.01 11.65
CA ILE A 96 5.47 -10.34 10.35
C ILE A 96 6.84 -9.67 10.22
N ILE A 97 6.97 -8.42 10.67
CA ILE A 97 8.21 -7.66 10.55
C ILE A 97 9.26 -8.11 11.56
N THR A 98 8.86 -8.37 12.79
CA THR A 98 9.83 -8.65 13.88
C THR A 98 10.11 -10.14 14.07
N ARG A 99 9.16 -11.01 13.69
CA ARG A 99 9.26 -12.46 13.92
C ARG A 99 8.76 -13.23 12.69
N PRO A 100 9.33 -12.99 11.50
CA PRO A 100 8.91 -13.72 10.31
C PRO A 100 9.21 -15.22 10.44
N GLN A 101 8.24 -16.04 10.09
CA GLN A 101 8.36 -17.49 10.24
C GLN A 101 8.86 -18.19 8.97
N GLN A 102 8.47 -17.67 7.81
CA GLN A 102 8.83 -18.27 6.54
C GLN A 102 10.12 -17.68 6.01
N HIS A 103 10.93 -18.52 5.35
CA HIS A 103 12.20 -18.10 4.78
C HIS A 103 12.03 -16.92 3.81
N TYR A 104 11.05 -17.02 2.92
CA TYR A 104 10.75 -15.96 1.95
C TYR A 104 10.40 -14.65 2.66
N THR A 105 9.61 -14.72 3.71
CA THR A 105 9.24 -13.53 4.52
C THR A 105 10.48 -12.90 5.15
N ARG A 106 11.38 -13.73 5.69
CA ARG A 106 12.63 -13.24 6.27
C ARG A 106 13.49 -12.52 5.23
N GLU A 107 13.54 -13.06 4.02
CA GLU A 107 14.29 -12.43 2.93
C GLU A 107 13.69 -11.06 2.57
N LEU A 108 12.37 -10.97 2.46
CA LEU A 108 11.68 -9.71 2.17
C LEU A 108 11.96 -8.66 3.24
N VAL A 109 11.84 -9.04 4.50
CA VAL A 109 12.05 -8.12 5.62
C VAL A 109 13.51 -7.69 5.68
N THR A 110 14.44 -8.62 5.55
CA THR A 110 15.87 -8.33 5.58
C THR A 110 16.28 -7.39 4.47
N ALA A 111 15.83 -7.66 3.24
CA ALA A 111 16.14 -6.81 2.10
C ALA A 111 15.60 -5.40 2.26
N ALA A 112 14.36 -5.27 2.75
CA ALA A 112 13.70 -3.98 2.90
C ALA A 112 14.34 -3.13 3.99
N PHE A 113 14.62 -3.71 5.14
CA PHE A 113 15.07 -2.93 6.31
C PHE A 113 16.58 -2.83 6.45
N ASN A 114 17.36 -3.76 5.88
CA ASN A 114 18.81 -3.63 5.88
C ASN A 114 19.29 -2.51 4.96
N LEU A 115 18.59 -2.24 3.87
CA LEU A 115 18.95 -1.13 2.99
C LEU A 115 18.84 0.22 3.67
N THR A 116 18.02 0.33 4.71
CA THR A 116 17.86 1.59 5.45
C THR A 116 18.93 1.81 6.52
N LYS A 117 19.75 0.79 6.80
CA LYS A 117 20.80 0.89 7.82
C LYS A 117 22.14 1.34 7.26
N ILE A 118 22.25 1.46 5.96
CA ILE A 118 23.46 1.92 5.30
C ILE A 118 23.47 3.43 5.21
#